data_ff469bbc394dc1375dd3db01e7f52e0b
#
_entry.id   ff469bbc394dc1375dd3db01e7f52e0b
#
_cell.length_a   1.000
_cell.length_b   1.000
_cell.length_c   1.000
_cell.angle_alpha   90.00
_cell.angle_beta   90.00
_cell.angle_gamma   90.00
#
_symmetry.space_group_name_H-M   'P 1'
#
loop_
_entity.id
_entity.type
_entity.pdbx_description
1 polymer ?
#
loop_
_entity_poly.entity_id
_entity_poly.type
_entity_poly.pdbx_seq_one_letter_code
_entity_poly.pdbx_strand_id
1 'polypeptide(L)'
;AIGSANTADSTADADNWSLANRAFVIGNGTDDNVSSTLDRSDAMTVLFDGTTTIAGDLNINSDMRLKANIISLGSTLSKLLQIDGKTYTMKKDANNKKKIGLLAQDIEKVFPELVSEANDIKSVNYQGLVPVLINALKEQQLDIDRLKAQEKRLERLEQIISKMEK
;
A
#
# COMPACT_ATOMS: atom_id res chain seq x y z
N ALA A 1 18.18 -18.72 8.01
CA ALA A 1 18.75 -17.51 7.42
C ALA A 1 19.46 -17.86 6.11
N ILE A 2 19.42 -16.94 5.16
CA ILE A 2 20.09 -17.05 3.86
C ILE A 2 20.86 -15.73 3.65
N GLY A 3 22.02 -15.78 3.00
CA GLY A 3 22.85 -14.63 2.73
C GLY A 3 24.09 -14.55 3.64
N SER A 4 24.85 -13.44 3.53
CA SER A 4 26.08 -13.22 4.28
C SER A 4 25.86 -12.24 5.44
N ALA A 5 26.60 -12.41 6.53
CA ALA A 5 26.66 -11.49 7.67
C ALA A 5 25.29 -10.97 8.17
N ASN A 6 24.36 -11.89 8.40
CA ASN A 6 23.05 -11.54 8.96
C ASN A 6 23.21 -10.89 10.33
N THR A 7 22.31 -9.96 10.66
CA THR A 7 22.24 -9.39 12.00
C THR A 7 22.02 -10.49 13.05
N ALA A 8 22.78 -10.47 14.13
CA ALA A 8 22.55 -11.38 15.24
C ALA A 8 21.18 -11.08 15.86
N ASP A 9 20.38 -12.10 16.10
CA ASP A 9 19.13 -11.94 16.84
C ASP A 9 19.44 -11.96 18.34
N SER A 10 19.60 -10.78 18.91
CA SER A 10 19.87 -10.63 20.36
C SER A 10 18.61 -10.85 21.21
N THR A 11 17.44 -10.95 20.58
CA THR A 11 16.15 -11.16 21.27
C THR A 11 15.66 -12.60 21.15
N ALA A 12 16.33 -13.40 20.32
CA ALA A 12 15.99 -14.83 20.20
C ALA A 12 16.31 -15.55 21.50
N ASP A 13 15.27 -16.05 22.14
CA ASP A 13 15.38 -16.89 23.31
C ASP A 13 15.06 -18.34 22.88
N ALA A 14 16.04 -19.22 23.03
CA ALA A 14 15.87 -20.62 22.64
C ALA A 14 14.83 -21.36 23.52
N ASP A 15 14.62 -20.87 24.73
CA ASP A 15 13.75 -21.48 25.73
C ASP A 15 12.34 -20.87 25.72
N ASN A 16 12.18 -19.66 25.15
CA ASN A 16 10.90 -18.97 25.06
C ASN A 16 10.54 -18.61 23.63
N TRP A 17 9.61 -19.35 23.05
CA TRP A 17 9.08 -19.04 21.74
C TRP A 17 8.29 -17.72 21.75
N SER A 18 8.55 -16.83 20.79
CA SER A 18 7.86 -15.55 20.63
C SER A 18 7.47 -15.30 19.18
N LEU A 19 6.30 -14.73 18.96
CA LEU A 19 5.85 -14.27 17.63
C LEU A 19 6.77 -13.17 17.04
N ALA A 20 7.49 -12.45 17.88
CA ALA A 20 8.47 -11.44 17.48
C ALA A 20 9.81 -12.04 17.05
N ASN A 21 10.04 -13.35 17.26
CA ASN A 21 11.24 -14.00 16.77
C ASN A 21 11.25 -14.06 15.24
N ARG A 22 12.46 -14.13 14.67
CA ARG A 22 12.65 -14.19 13.23
C ARG A 22 12.35 -15.60 12.70
N ALA A 23 11.39 -15.71 11.78
CA ALA A 23 11.08 -16.95 11.08
C ALA A 23 11.99 -17.15 9.85
N PHE A 24 12.33 -16.07 9.15
CA PHE A 24 13.15 -16.09 7.95
C PHE A 24 13.92 -14.78 7.81
N VAL A 25 15.20 -14.88 7.41
CA VAL A 25 16.07 -13.73 7.22
C VAL A 25 16.96 -13.91 6.01
N ILE A 26 17.06 -12.86 5.18
CA ILE A 26 18.07 -12.75 4.14
C ILE A 26 19.05 -11.65 4.57
N GLY A 27 20.29 -12.02 4.87
CA GLY A 27 21.35 -11.09 5.21
C GLY A 27 22.00 -10.47 3.99
N ASN A 28 22.41 -9.22 4.10
CA ASN A 28 23.18 -8.49 3.10
C ASN A 28 24.36 -7.73 3.72
N GLY A 29 24.76 -8.09 4.93
CA GLY A 29 25.95 -7.54 5.57
C GLY A 29 27.23 -7.92 4.81
N THR A 30 28.26 -7.14 4.99
CA THR A 30 29.57 -7.33 4.37
C THR A 30 30.59 -7.81 5.39
N ASP A 31 31.50 -8.67 4.94
CA ASP A 31 32.73 -9.02 5.62
C ASP A 31 33.87 -8.42 4.78
N ASP A 32 34.47 -7.34 5.25
CA ASP A 32 35.56 -6.67 4.53
C ASP A 32 36.90 -7.38 4.68
N ASN A 33 36.96 -8.47 5.47
CA ASN A 33 38.17 -9.25 5.78
C ASN A 33 39.35 -8.39 6.34
N VAL A 34 39.13 -7.11 6.62
CA VAL A 34 40.13 -6.13 7.06
C VAL A 34 39.87 -5.71 8.51
N SER A 35 38.61 -5.63 8.88
CA SER A 35 38.17 -5.28 10.24
C SER A 35 37.67 -6.54 10.96
N SER A 36 37.99 -6.66 12.24
CA SER A 36 37.44 -7.72 13.11
C SER A 36 35.95 -7.55 13.39
N THR A 37 35.31 -6.52 12.81
CA THR A 37 33.89 -6.20 12.97
C THR A 37 33.14 -6.48 11.66
N LEU A 38 32.29 -7.52 11.68
CA LEU A 38 31.35 -7.77 10.60
C LEU A 38 30.31 -6.64 10.56
N ASP A 39 30.14 -6.01 9.41
CA ASP A 39 28.98 -5.13 9.17
C ASP A 39 27.76 -6.01 8.91
N ARG A 40 26.96 -6.19 9.96
CA ARG A 40 25.79 -7.09 9.94
C ARG A 40 24.54 -6.31 9.57
N SER A 41 23.87 -6.77 8.51
CA SER A 41 22.55 -6.22 8.12
C SER A 41 21.66 -7.29 7.48
N ASP A 42 20.37 -7.02 7.47
CA ASP A 42 19.37 -7.88 6.90
C ASP A 42 18.63 -7.16 5.76
N ALA A 43 18.67 -7.75 4.56
CA ALA A 43 17.90 -7.25 3.40
C ALA A 43 16.40 -7.49 3.56
N MET A 44 16.04 -8.63 4.16
CA MET A 44 14.67 -9.00 4.43
C MET A 44 14.57 -9.79 5.72
N THR A 45 13.56 -9.47 6.52
CA THR A 45 13.23 -10.19 7.75
C THR A 45 11.73 -10.52 7.75
N VAL A 46 11.40 -11.76 8.10
CA VAL A 46 10.02 -12.22 8.37
C VAL A 46 9.96 -12.72 9.80
N LEU A 47 9.03 -12.20 10.59
CA LEU A 47 8.77 -12.66 11.95
C LEU A 47 7.71 -13.77 11.97
N PHE A 48 7.62 -14.51 13.07
CA PHE A 48 6.59 -15.56 13.22
C PHE A 48 5.17 -15.00 13.25
N ASP A 49 4.96 -13.73 13.55
CA ASP A 49 3.66 -13.07 13.44
C ASP A 49 3.28 -12.68 11.99
N GLY A 50 4.16 -12.95 11.02
CA GLY A 50 3.99 -12.59 9.61
C GLY A 50 4.46 -11.18 9.26
N THR A 51 4.92 -10.39 10.22
CA THR A 51 5.51 -9.06 9.95
C THR A 51 6.73 -9.24 9.06
N THR A 52 6.74 -8.55 7.92
CA THR A 52 7.84 -8.59 6.95
C THR A 52 8.46 -7.20 6.81
N THR A 53 9.76 -7.11 6.93
CA THR A 53 10.54 -5.90 6.72
C THR A 53 11.51 -6.11 5.56
N ILE A 54 11.58 -5.15 4.64
CA ILE A 54 12.54 -5.10 3.54
C ILE A 54 13.36 -3.83 3.74
N ALA A 55 14.68 -3.95 3.75
CA ALA A 55 15.59 -2.83 4.02
C ALA A 55 15.74 -1.86 2.83
N GLY A 56 15.41 -2.30 1.62
CA GLY A 56 15.48 -1.50 0.40
C GLY A 56 14.12 -1.33 -0.26
N ASP A 57 14.13 -1.00 -1.54
CA ASP A 57 12.93 -0.83 -2.34
C ASP A 57 12.31 -2.17 -2.74
N LEU A 58 10.99 -2.21 -2.82
CA LEU A 58 10.25 -3.33 -3.40
C LEU A 58 9.89 -3.00 -4.86
N ASN A 59 10.69 -3.50 -5.81
CA ASN A 59 10.45 -3.32 -7.23
C ASN A 59 9.63 -4.48 -7.80
N ILE A 60 8.48 -4.16 -8.40
CA ILE A 60 7.61 -5.14 -9.04
C ILE A 60 7.68 -4.98 -10.55
N ASN A 61 7.94 -6.07 -11.24
CA ASN A 61 7.98 -6.09 -12.71
C ASN A 61 6.65 -5.62 -13.30
N SER A 62 6.71 -4.55 -14.12
CA SER A 62 5.54 -3.95 -14.75
C SER A 62 5.77 -3.65 -16.24
N ASP A 63 6.74 -4.30 -16.86
CA ASP A 63 7.04 -4.15 -18.28
C ASP A 63 5.83 -4.59 -19.14
N MET A 64 5.49 -3.78 -20.13
CA MET A 64 4.40 -4.04 -21.07
C MET A 64 4.55 -5.40 -21.78
N ARG A 65 5.78 -5.82 -22.04
CA ARG A 65 6.09 -7.10 -22.72
C ARG A 65 5.68 -8.34 -21.91
N LEU A 66 5.48 -8.17 -20.61
CA LEU A 66 5.03 -9.24 -19.71
C LEU A 66 3.51 -9.30 -19.56
N LYS A 67 2.78 -8.39 -20.21
CA LYS A 67 1.33 -8.22 -20.04
C LYS A 67 0.60 -8.49 -21.36
N ALA A 68 -0.60 -9.01 -21.25
CA ALA A 68 -1.52 -9.20 -22.37
C ALA A 68 -2.84 -8.50 -22.10
N ASN A 69 -3.64 -8.28 -23.14
CA ASN A 69 -4.99 -7.69 -23.03
C ASN A 69 -5.02 -6.38 -22.25
N ILE A 70 -4.06 -5.49 -22.53
CA ILE A 70 -3.93 -4.21 -21.82
C ILE A 70 -5.06 -3.29 -22.24
N ILE A 71 -5.96 -2.97 -21.31
CA ILE A 71 -7.07 -2.04 -21.48
C ILE A 71 -7.05 -0.99 -20.37
N SER A 72 -7.63 0.18 -20.64
CA SER A 72 -7.78 1.22 -19.62
C SER A 72 -8.75 0.76 -18.52
N LEU A 73 -8.43 1.11 -17.26
CA LEU A 73 -9.37 0.90 -16.14
C LEU A 73 -10.67 1.74 -16.28
N GLY A 74 -10.65 2.79 -17.11
CA GLY A 74 -11.75 3.73 -17.23
C GLY A 74 -11.98 4.52 -15.93
N SER A 75 -13.26 4.81 -15.64
CA SER A 75 -13.68 5.58 -14.46
C SER A 75 -13.58 4.73 -13.18
N THR A 76 -12.91 5.27 -12.16
CA THR A 76 -12.67 4.58 -10.90
C THR A 76 -13.12 5.35 -9.66
N LEU A 77 -13.34 6.68 -9.77
CA LEU A 77 -13.68 7.53 -8.64
C LEU A 77 -14.95 7.07 -7.92
N SER A 78 -16.02 6.79 -8.65
CA SER A 78 -17.30 6.37 -8.06
C SER A 78 -17.21 5.03 -7.31
N LYS A 79 -16.35 4.12 -7.76
CA LYS A 79 -16.06 2.84 -7.09
C LYS A 79 -15.19 3.07 -5.85
N LEU A 80 -14.15 3.92 -5.98
CA LEU A 80 -13.24 4.23 -4.88
C LEU A 80 -13.97 4.88 -3.69
N LEU A 81 -14.95 5.74 -3.95
CA LEU A 81 -15.77 6.41 -2.92
C LEU A 81 -16.67 5.44 -2.13
N GLN A 82 -16.81 4.20 -2.55
CA GLN A 82 -17.53 3.16 -1.80
C GLN A 82 -16.63 2.43 -0.79
N ILE A 83 -15.33 2.68 -0.83
CA ILE A 83 -14.35 2.06 0.06
C ILE A 83 -14.13 2.98 1.25
N ASP A 84 -14.21 2.43 2.46
CA ASP A 84 -13.95 3.17 3.68
C ASP A 84 -12.70 2.62 4.40
N GLY A 85 -11.77 3.52 4.74
CA GLY A 85 -10.59 3.19 5.53
C GLY A 85 -10.97 2.87 6.99
N LYS A 86 -10.41 1.79 7.52
CA LYS A 86 -10.74 1.30 8.87
C LYS A 86 -9.54 1.39 9.80
N THR A 87 -9.80 1.66 11.07
CA THR A 87 -8.87 1.35 12.16
C THR A 87 -9.29 0.03 12.81
N TYR A 88 -8.32 -0.81 13.12
CA TYR A 88 -8.58 -2.12 13.73
C TYR A 88 -7.42 -2.58 14.60
N THR A 89 -7.64 -3.63 15.36
CA THR A 89 -6.60 -4.40 16.05
C THR A 89 -6.66 -5.86 15.59
N MET A 90 -5.51 -6.52 15.57
CA MET A 90 -5.49 -7.97 15.26
C MET A 90 -6.01 -8.77 16.45
N LYS A 91 -6.92 -9.72 16.21
CA LYS A 91 -7.53 -10.55 17.30
C LYS A 91 -6.50 -11.29 18.14
N LYS A 92 -5.34 -11.62 17.58
CA LYS A 92 -4.26 -12.35 18.27
C LYS A 92 -3.17 -11.42 18.85
N ASP A 93 -3.31 -10.11 18.71
CA ASP A 93 -2.35 -9.14 19.24
C ASP A 93 -2.68 -8.81 20.69
N ALA A 94 -1.91 -9.36 21.63
CA ALA A 94 -2.08 -9.12 23.06
C ALA A 94 -1.92 -7.64 23.46
N ASN A 95 -1.18 -6.86 22.68
CA ASN A 95 -0.94 -5.43 22.91
C ASN A 95 -2.05 -4.55 22.34
N ASN A 96 -3.01 -5.11 21.61
CA ASN A 96 -4.09 -4.38 20.95
C ASN A 96 -3.60 -3.18 20.11
N LYS A 97 -2.49 -3.33 19.42
CA LYS A 97 -1.89 -2.26 18.60
C LYS A 97 -2.85 -1.86 17.48
N LYS A 98 -3.27 -0.59 17.47
CA LYS A 98 -4.11 -0.04 16.42
C LYS A 98 -3.37 -0.04 15.08
N LYS A 99 -4.05 -0.51 14.05
CA LYS A 99 -3.62 -0.51 12.64
C LYS A 99 -4.64 0.22 11.80
N ILE A 100 -4.23 0.67 10.64
CA ILE A 100 -5.10 1.28 9.62
C ILE A 100 -5.04 0.40 8.37
N GLY A 101 -6.16 0.18 7.72
CA GLY A 101 -6.22 -0.59 6.48
C GLY A 101 -7.63 -0.68 5.92
N LEU A 102 -7.82 -1.58 4.99
CA LEU A 102 -9.08 -1.82 4.28
C LEU A 102 -9.59 -3.23 4.60
N LEU A 103 -10.89 -3.41 4.51
CA LEU A 103 -11.48 -4.74 4.57
C LEU A 103 -11.49 -5.37 3.17
N ALA A 104 -10.97 -6.59 3.04
CA ALA A 104 -10.95 -7.31 1.77
C ALA A 104 -12.37 -7.48 1.20
N GLN A 105 -13.36 -7.70 2.04
CA GLN A 105 -14.76 -7.84 1.67
C GLN A 105 -15.37 -6.57 1.06
N ASP A 106 -14.88 -5.39 1.46
CA ASP A 106 -15.35 -4.13 0.87
C ASP A 106 -14.67 -3.87 -0.48
N ILE A 107 -13.37 -4.19 -0.59
CA ILE A 107 -12.64 -4.12 -1.86
C ILE A 107 -13.23 -5.08 -2.89
N GLU A 108 -13.55 -6.31 -2.49
CA GLU A 108 -14.10 -7.34 -3.38
C GLU A 108 -15.38 -6.92 -4.11
N LYS A 109 -16.22 -6.11 -3.46
CA LYS A 109 -17.48 -5.60 -4.04
C LYS A 109 -17.25 -4.68 -5.24
N VAL A 110 -16.14 -3.96 -5.28
CA VAL A 110 -15.87 -2.91 -6.28
C VAL A 110 -14.66 -3.21 -7.18
N PHE A 111 -13.68 -3.93 -6.65
CA PHE A 111 -12.44 -4.35 -7.32
C PHE A 111 -12.07 -5.79 -6.95
N PRO A 112 -12.87 -6.79 -7.36
CA PRO A 112 -12.62 -8.20 -7.01
C PRO A 112 -11.24 -8.69 -7.46
N GLU A 113 -10.69 -8.12 -8.54
CA GLU A 113 -9.37 -8.42 -9.06
C GLU A 113 -8.21 -8.05 -8.12
N LEU A 114 -8.47 -7.23 -7.10
CA LEU A 114 -7.50 -6.86 -6.06
C LEU A 114 -7.57 -7.76 -4.83
N VAL A 115 -8.48 -8.73 -4.81
CA VAL A 115 -8.67 -9.64 -3.69
C VAL A 115 -8.29 -11.05 -4.09
N SER A 116 -7.53 -11.71 -3.25
CA SER A 116 -7.24 -13.14 -3.35
C SER A 116 -7.63 -13.84 -2.07
N GLU A 117 -7.97 -15.13 -2.17
CA GLU A 117 -8.38 -15.95 -1.03
C GLU A 117 -7.51 -17.20 -0.96
N ALA A 118 -7.02 -17.50 0.24
CA ALA A 118 -6.31 -18.73 0.54
C ALA A 118 -6.67 -19.18 1.96
N ASN A 119 -6.99 -20.46 2.13
CA ASN A 119 -7.38 -21.05 3.41
C ASN A 119 -8.52 -20.28 4.11
N ASP A 120 -9.56 -19.90 3.37
CA ASP A 120 -10.72 -19.12 3.82
C ASP A 120 -10.37 -17.72 4.38
N ILE A 121 -9.18 -17.22 4.07
CA ILE A 121 -8.72 -15.88 4.44
C ILE A 121 -8.49 -15.05 3.20
N LYS A 122 -9.17 -13.89 3.14
CA LYS A 122 -9.03 -12.92 2.05
C LYS A 122 -7.87 -11.97 2.32
N SER A 123 -7.15 -11.63 1.25
CA SER A 123 -6.07 -10.65 1.26
C SER A 123 -6.26 -9.62 0.15
N VAL A 124 -5.70 -8.42 0.34
CA VAL A 124 -5.80 -7.30 -0.60
C VAL A 124 -4.44 -7.00 -1.21
N ASN A 125 -4.41 -6.89 -2.53
CA ASN A 125 -3.27 -6.33 -3.25
C ASN A 125 -3.32 -4.80 -3.14
N TYR A 126 -2.70 -4.24 -2.09
CA TYR A 126 -2.65 -2.80 -1.86
C TYR A 126 -1.93 -2.03 -2.97
N GLN A 127 -0.96 -2.63 -3.64
CA GLN A 127 -0.24 -1.98 -4.75
C GLN A 127 -1.15 -1.81 -5.97
N GLY A 128 -2.08 -2.73 -6.19
CA GLY A 128 -3.08 -2.63 -7.24
C GLY A 128 -4.04 -1.45 -7.08
N LEU A 129 -4.14 -0.86 -5.87
CA LEU A 129 -4.91 0.36 -5.66
C LEU A 129 -4.24 1.61 -6.24
N VAL A 130 -2.92 1.60 -6.47
CA VAL A 130 -2.21 2.77 -7.02
C VAL A 130 -2.78 3.22 -8.38
N PRO A 131 -2.93 2.37 -9.40
CA PRO A 131 -3.51 2.79 -10.67
C PRO A 131 -4.99 3.20 -10.55
N VAL A 132 -5.75 2.62 -9.61
CA VAL A 132 -7.12 3.03 -9.31
C VAL A 132 -7.16 4.45 -8.78
N LEU A 133 -6.28 4.79 -7.82
CA LEU A 133 -6.13 6.13 -7.26
C LEU A 133 -5.68 7.15 -8.31
N ILE A 134 -4.74 6.78 -9.19
CA ILE A 134 -4.29 7.65 -10.29
C ILE A 134 -5.46 8.04 -11.19
N ASN A 135 -6.32 7.09 -11.57
CA ASN A 135 -7.47 7.39 -12.42
C ASN A 135 -8.52 8.22 -11.68
N ALA A 136 -8.82 7.91 -10.42
CA ALA A 136 -9.75 8.69 -9.60
C ALA A 136 -9.29 10.15 -9.44
N LEU A 137 -7.99 10.40 -9.21
CA LEU A 137 -7.42 11.74 -9.15
C LEU A 137 -7.56 12.50 -10.47
N LYS A 138 -7.38 11.83 -11.61
CA LYS A 138 -7.59 12.45 -12.92
C LYS A 138 -9.05 12.83 -13.15
N GLU A 139 -9.99 11.98 -12.76
CA GLU A 139 -11.42 12.27 -12.82
C GLU A 139 -11.78 13.47 -11.94
N GLN A 140 -11.31 13.47 -10.70
CA GLN A 140 -11.50 14.58 -9.76
C GLN A 140 -10.93 15.88 -10.30
N GLN A 141 -9.76 15.85 -10.93
CA GLN A 141 -9.17 17.05 -11.56
C GLN A 141 -10.04 17.60 -12.69
N LEU A 142 -10.60 16.73 -13.54
CA LEU A 142 -11.52 17.15 -14.60
C LEU A 142 -12.79 17.80 -14.04
N ASP A 143 -13.33 17.27 -12.93
CA ASP A 143 -14.49 17.86 -12.25
C ASP A 143 -14.16 19.22 -11.64
N ILE A 144 -12.99 19.37 -11.03
CA ILE A 144 -12.51 20.66 -10.50
C ILE A 144 -12.40 21.69 -11.62
N ASP A 145 -11.82 21.34 -12.76
CA ASP A 145 -11.65 22.24 -13.89
C ASP A 145 -13.00 22.68 -14.47
N ARG A 146 -13.96 21.74 -14.55
CA ARG A 146 -15.34 22.02 -14.94
C ARG A 146 -16.03 23.00 -13.99
N LEU A 147 -15.88 22.77 -12.67
CA LEU A 147 -16.45 23.65 -11.65
C LEU A 147 -15.86 25.06 -11.72
N LYS A 148 -14.55 25.21 -11.87
CA LYS A 148 -13.87 26.51 -12.06
C LYS A 148 -14.36 27.25 -13.30
N ALA A 149 -14.65 26.53 -14.39
CA ALA A 149 -15.21 27.14 -15.60
C ALA A 149 -16.64 27.63 -15.38
N GLN A 150 -17.46 26.89 -14.63
CA GLN A 150 -18.81 27.29 -14.24
C GLN A 150 -18.80 28.52 -13.32
N GLU A 151 -17.90 28.56 -12.33
CA GLU A 151 -17.72 29.68 -11.43
C GLU A 151 -17.42 30.97 -12.21
N LYS A 152 -16.43 30.95 -13.11
CA LYS A 152 -16.15 32.11 -13.98
C LYS A 152 -17.32 32.54 -14.84
N ARG A 153 -18.17 31.59 -15.25
CA ARG A 153 -19.39 31.91 -16.01
C ARG A 153 -20.42 32.60 -15.12
N LEU A 154 -20.60 32.13 -13.89
CA LEU A 154 -21.50 32.76 -12.91
C LEU A 154 -21.05 34.19 -12.58
N GLU A 155 -19.78 34.40 -12.28
CA GLU A 155 -19.20 35.74 -12.03
C GLU A 155 -19.48 36.72 -13.18
N ARG A 156 -19.37 36.26 -14.43
CA ARG A 156 -19.72 37.11 -15.61
C ARG A 156 -21.19 37.44 -15.68
N LEU A 157 -22.08 36.51 -15.36
CA LEU A 157 -23.51 36.72 -15.34
C LEU A 157 -23.90 37.69 -14.23
N GLU A 158 -23.35 37.58 -13.04
CA GLU A 158 -23.54 38.50 -11.92
C GLU A 158 -23.11 39.94 -12.29
N GLN A 159 -21.96 40.09 -12.96
CA GLN A 159 -21.50 41.38 -13.45
C GLN A 159 -22.46 41.99 -14.48
N ILE A 160 -23.06 41.19 -15.35
CA ILE A 160 -24.06 41.66 -16.34
C ILE A 160 -25.32 42.10 -15.62
N ILE A 161 -25.84 41.31 -14.70
CA ILE A 161 -27.04 41.63 -13.92
C ILE A 161 -26.86 42.94 -13.15
N SER A 162 -25.75 43.08 -12.42
CA SER A 162 -25.42 44.31 -11.66
C SER A 162 -25.33 45.58 -12.55
N LYS A 163 -25.02 45.43 -13.84
CA LYS A 163 -25.03 46.54 -14.80
C LYS A 163 -26.42 46.85 -15.35
N MET A 164 -27.32 45.88 -15.35
CA MET A 164 -28.71 46.09 -15.84
C MET A 164 -29.63 46.70 -14.77
N GLU A 165 -29.26 46.61 -13.50
CA GLU A 165 -30.01 47.16 -12.36
C GLU A 165 -29.67 48.62 -12.05
N LYS A 166 -28.72 49.21 -12.78
CA LYS A 166 -28.32 50.63 -12.69
C LYS A 166 -28.86 51.45 -13.85
#